data_4041dece9b94758d1ac5cdfc1f8dc80e
#
_entry.id   4041dece9b94758d1ac5cdfc1f8dc80e
#
_cell.length_a   1.000
_cell.length_b   1.000
_cell.length_c   1.000
_cell.angle_alpha   90.00
_cell.angle_beta   90.00
_cell.angle_gamma   90.00
#
_symmetry.space_group_name_H-M   'P 1'
#
loop_
_entity.id
_entity.type
_entity.pdbx_description
1 polymer ?
#
loop_
_entity_poly.entity_id
_entity_poly.type
_entity_poly.pdbx_seq_one_letter_code
_entity_poly.pdbx_strand_id
1 'polypeptide(L)'
;MVAAAMVGAAAVGAAGSAYASKQSGKAAQTQAASADAASQIQWDMYDQTRKDLDPYKQAGDTSLSQLMGQMTPDGYFNQTYTGQDIYSDPSYQFRLQQGQDAIQSSAAAQGGLLSGATLKALQNYGQESASQEYSNAYNRFNADQTNRYNRLSNLVGIGQNAAAQVGNAGAQTAQAVANNTMAGANSIAAGQVASANNWANTTNNLGSMATSYAMMKNSGVI
;
A
#
# COMPACT_ATOMS: atom_id res chain seq x y z
N MET A 1 28.66 71.95 -3.45
CA MET A 1 29.00 70.62 -2.86
C MET A 1 27.79 69.88 -2.31
N VAL A 2 26.76 70.53 -1.75
CA VAL A 2 25.56 69.85 -1.19
C VAL A 2 24.75 69.15 -2.27
N ALA A 3 24.58 69.65 -3.47
CA ALA A 3 23.85 69.05 -4.57
C ALA A 3 24.43 67.69 -5.07
N ALA A 4 25.82 67.64 -5.10
CA ALA A 4 26.52 66.43 -5.50
C ALA A 4 26.35 65.26 -4.46
N ALA A 5 26.28 65.59 -3.17
CA ALA A 5 26.10 64.67 -2.09
C ALA A 5 24.65 64.05 -2.09
N MET A 6 23.62 64.84 -2.45
CA MET A 6 22.26 64.40 -2.54
C MET A 6 22.04 63.49 -3.73
N VAL A 7 22.61 63.71 -4.89
CA VAL A 7 22.54 62.83 -6.07
C VAL A 7 23.25 61.50 -5.78
N GLY A 8 24.41 61.59 -5.08
CA GLY A 8 25.09 60.34 -4.65
C GLY A 8 24.30 59.48 -3.68
N ALA A 9 23.65 60.11 -2.68
CA ALA A 9 22.78 59.35 -1.72
C ALA A 9 21.53 58.72 -2.38
N ALA A 10 20.93 59.44 -3.36
CA ALA A 10 19.79 58.90 -4.15
C ALA A 10 20.19 57.68 -5.00
N ALA A 11 21.39 57.77 -5.65
CA ALA A 11 21.89 56.67 -6.46
C ALA A 11 22.22 55.41 -5.61
N VAL A 12 22.80 55.61 -4.43
CA VAL A 12 23.08 54.49 -3.49
C VAL A 12 21.79 53.89 -2.92
N GLY A 13 20.79 54.72 -2.59
CA GLY A 13 19.47 54.24 -2.12
C GLY A 13 18.71 53.45 -3.19
N ALA A 14 18.72 53.89 -4.45
CA ALA A 14 18.10 53.21 -5.58
C ALA A 14 18.82 51.88 -5.91
N ALA A 15 20.15 51.87 -5.86
CA ALA A 15 20.92 50.65 -6.06
C ALA A 15 20.71 49.62 -4.92
N GLY A 16 20.62 50.08 -3.68
CA GLY A 16 20.35 49.22 -2.51
C GLY A 16 18.99 48.57 -2.55
N SER A 17 17.95 49.31 -2.91
CA SER A 17 16.58 48.76 -3.02
C SER A 17 16.40 47.82 -4.22
N ALA A 18 17.03 48.11 -5.36
CA ALA A 18 17.07 47.21 -6.51
C ALA A 18 17.78 45.87 -6.17
N TYR A 19 18.87 45.95 -5.39
CA TYR A 19 19.56 44.77 -4.88
C TYR A 19 18.66 43.95 -3.93
N ALA A 20 18.00 44.60 -2.95
CA ALA A 20 17.10 44.00 -2.00
C ALA A 20 15.89 43.30 -2.70
N SER A 21 15.29 43.94 -3.72
CA SER A 21 14.22 43.36 -4.54
C SER A 21 14.68 42.11 -5.27
N LYS A 22 15.90 42.12 -5.83
CA LYS A 22 16.50 41.00 -6.54
C LYS A 22 16.77 39.81 -5.60
N GLN A 23 17.21 40.11 -4.37
CA GLN A 23 17.51 39.14 -3.33
C GLN A 23 16.20 38.48 -2.82
N SER A 24 15.13 39.25 -2.57
CA SER A 24 13.83 38.76 -2.17
C SER A 24 13.22 37.85 -3.24
N GLY A 25 13.34 38.22 -4.52
CA GLY A 25 12.88 37.40 -5.64
C GLY A 25 13.64 36.05 -5.74
N LYS A 26 14.96 36.10 -5.57
CA LYS A 26 15.77 34.84 -5.56
C LYS A 26 15.44 33.94 -4.39
N ALA A 27 15.28 34.48 -3.18
CA ALA A 27 14.90 33.70 -2.01
C ALA A 27 13.54 33.01 -2.21
N ALA A 28 12.55 33.72 -2.74
CA ALA A 28 11.24 33.20 -3.06
C ALA A 28 11.30 32.04 -4.11
N GLN A 29 12.11 32.21 -5.16
CA GLN A 29 12.32 31.17 -6.17
C GLN A 29 13.03 29.95 -5.60
N THR A 30 14.04 30.13 -4.75
CA THR A 30 14.72 29.00 -4.10
C THR A 30 13.75 28.21 -3.20
N GLN A 31 12.89 28.93 -2.47
CA GLN A 31 11.88 28.27 -1.60
C GLN A 31 10.82 27.53 -2.41
N ALA A 32 10.38 28.09 -3.53
CA ALA A 32 9.46 27.40 -4.44
C ALA A 32 10.09 26.14 -5.05
N ALA A 33 11.35 26.25 -5.53
CA ALA A 33 12.09 25.10 -6.06
C ALA A 33 12.29 23.99 -5.01
N SER A 34 12.50 24.36 -3.74
CA SER A 34 12.59 23.40 -2.63
C SER A 34 11.24 22.71 -2.36
N ALA A 35 10.13 23.42 -2.49
CA ALA A 35 8.80 22.86 -2.35
C ALA A 35 8.48 21.88 -3.49
N ASP A 36 8.88 22.19 -4.73
CA ASP A 36 8.74 21.29 -5.88
C ASP A 36 9.61 20.02 -5.70
N ALA A 37 10.86 20.18 -5.26
CA ALA A 37 11.75 19.05 -4.98
C ALA A 37 11.18 18.14 -3.86
N ALA A 38 10.63 18.72 -2.79
CA ALA A 38 9.97 17.99 -1.73
C ALA A 38 8.75 17.22 -2.24
N SER A 39 7.99 17.81 -3.18
CA SER A 39 6.86 17.15 -3.81
C SER A 39 7.29 15.96 -4.67
N GLN A 40 8.38 16.08 -5.41
CA GLN A 40 8.94 14.97 -6.20
C GLN A 40 9.37 13.80 -5.28
N ILE A 41 10.07 14.09 -4.19
CA ILE A 41 10.46 13.07 -3.19
C ILE A 41 9.21 12.34 -2.65
N GLN A 42 8.12 13.06 -2.37
CA GLN A 42 6.88 12.45 -1.90
C GLN A 42 6.27 11.48 -2.95
N TRP A 43 6.29 11.87 -4.22
CA TRP A 43 5.84 11.01 -5.31
C TRP A 43 6.72 9.77 -5.47
N ASP A 44 8.05 9.92 -5.39
CA ASP A 44 8.99 8.80 -5.49
C ASP A 44 8.79 7.80 -4.33
N MET A 45 8.58 8.30 -3.11
CA MET A 45 8.25 7.47 -1.95
C MET A 45 6.93 6.72 -2.11
N TYR A 46 5.90 7.38 -2.65
CA TYR A 46 4.62 6.75 -2.94
C TYR A 46 4.76 5.64 -4.00
N ASP A 47 5.47 5.92 -5.09
CA ASP A 47 5.73 4.95 -6.15
C ASP A 47 6.54 3.75 -5.64
N GLN A 48 7.52 3.99 -4.77
CA GLN A 48 8.25 2.90 -4.12
C GLN A 48 7.32 2.08 -3.23
N THR A 49 6.50 2.71 -2.41
CA THR A 49 5.50 2.02 -1.56
C THR A 49 4.55 1.17 -2.41
N ARG A 50 4.07 1.68 -3.55
CA ARG A 50 3.24 0.90 -4.48
C ARG A 50 3.97 -0.32 -5.01
N LYS A 51 5.22 -0.18 -5.43
CA LYS A 51 6.04 -1.28 -5.95
C LYS A 51 6.31 -2.34 -4.89
N ASP A 52 6.60 -1.93 -3.67
CA ASP A 52 6.89 -2.83 -2.55
C ASP A 52 5.64 -3.62 -2.12
N LEU A 53 4.45 -3.01 -2.22
CA LEU A 53 3.17 -3.64 -1.85
C LEU A 53 2.49 -4.37 -3.01
N ASP A 54 2.92 -4.17 -4.25
CA ASP A 54 2.33 -4.77 -5.45
C ASP A 54 2.31 -6.31 -5.43
N PRO A 55 3.37 -7.03 -5.01
CA PRO A 55 3.34 -8.49 -4.92
C PRO A 55 2.26 -9.00 -3.95
N TYR A 56 2.05 -8.32 -2.83
CA TYR A 56 1.03 -8.68 -1.83
C TYR A 56 -0.38 -8.43 -2.37
N LYS A 57 -0.58 -7.31 -3.07
CA LYS A 57 -1.85 -7.00 -3.74
C LYS A 57 -2.16 -8.04 -4.80
N GLN A 58 -1.21 -8.39 -5.67
CA GLN A 58 -1.39 -9.42 -6.70
C GLN A 58 -1.70 -10.80 -6.11
N ALA A 59 -1.03 -11.18 -5.02
CA ALA A 59 -1.33 -12.42 -4.31
C ALA A 59 -2.75 -12.43 -3.78
N GLY A 60 -3.24 -11.31 -3.24
CA GLY A 60 -4.61 -11.16 -2.78
C GLY A 60 -5.63 -11.23 -3.91
N ASP A 61 -5.41 -10.54 -5.02
CA ASP A 61 -6.28 -10.52 -6.20
C ASP A 61 -6.38 -11.93 -6.83
N THR A 62 -5.24 -12.62 -6.94
CA THR A 62 -5.18 -14.01 -7.44
C THR A 62 -5.93 -14.96 -6.52
N SER A 63 -5.72 -14.84 -5.21
CA SER A 63 -6.39 -15.69 -4.21
C SER A 63 -7.88 -15.44 -4.15
N LEU A 64 -8.32 -14.19 -4.30
CA LEU A 64 -9.73 -13.83 -4.40
C LEU A 64 -10.38 -14.47 -5.63
N SER A 65 -9.73 -14.39 -6.78
CA SER A 65 -10.21 -15.01 -8.02
C SER A 65 -10.32 -16.53 -7.89
N GLN A 66 -9.33 -17.18 -7.27
CA GLN A 66 -9.37 -18.62 -6.99
C GLN A 66 -10.48 -18.97 -6.00
N LEU A 67 -10.65 -18.18 -4.93
CA LEU A 67 -11.71 -18.40 -3.94
C LEU A 67 -13.09 -18.30 -4.59
N MET A 68 -13.33 -17.27 -5.39
CA MET A 68 -14.58 -17.09 -6.12
C MET A 68 -14.83 -18.22 -7.13
N GLY A 69 -13.82 -18.65 -7.88
CA GLY A 69 -13.91 -19.75 -8.81
C GLY A 69 -14.22 -21.09 -8.14
N GLN A 70 -13.73 -21.31 -6.92
CA GLN A 70 -13.98 -22.53 -6.15
C GLN A 70 -15.30 -22.50 -5.34
N MET A 71 -15.93 -21.32 -5.22
CA MET A 71 -17.25 -21.15 -4.61
C MET A 71 -18.42 -21.28 -5.60
N THR A 72 -18.16 -21.53 -6.88
CA THR A 72 -19.20 -21.82 -7.87
C THR A 72 -19.94 -23.14 -7.53
N PRO A 73 -21.16 -23.38 -8.06
CA PRO A 73 -21.91 -24.61 -7.77
C PRO A 73 -21.11 -25.90 -7.98
N ASP A 74 -20.26 -25.94 -9.03
CA ASP A 74 -19.37 -27.06 -9.34
C ASP A 74 -17.98 -26.94 -8.72
N GLY A 75 -17.75 -25.87 -7.94
CA GLY A 75 -16.46 -25.55 -7.35
C GLY A 75 -16.13 -26.47 -6.16
N TYR A 76 -14.84 -26.55 -5.84
CA TYR A 76 -14.31 -27.44 -4.81
C TYR A 76 -14.99 -27.27 -3.43
N PHE A 77 -15.32 -26.03 -3.03
CA PHE A 77 -15.95 -25.78 -1.72
C PHE A 77 -17.42 -26.17 -1.65
N ASN A 78 -18.08 -26.41 -2.78
CA ASN A 78 -19.44 -26.90 -2.85
C ASN A 78 -19.53 -28.42 -3.12
N GLN A 79 -18.38 -29.08 -3.28
CA GLN A 79 -18.35 -30.53 -3.45
C GLN A 79 -18.69 -31.23 -2.14
N THR A 80 -19.53 -32.28 -2.26
CA THR A 80 -19.86 -33.18 -1.16
C THR A 80 -18.95 -34.40 -1.24
N TYR A 81 -18.46 -34.86 -0.10
CA TYR A 81 -17.68 -36.09 -0.04
C TYR A 81 -18.56 -37.31 -0.40
N THR A 82 -18.19 -38.04 -1.44
CA THR A 82 -18.97 -39.18 -1.96
C THR A 82 -18.46 -40.55 -1.48
N GLY A 83 -17.29 -40.58 -0.81
CA GLY A 83 -16.69 -41.82 -0.32
C GLY A 83 -16.08 -42.74 -1.37
N GLN A 84 -16.04 -42.33 -2.64
CA GLN A 84 -15.52 -43.21 -3.72
C GLN A 84 -14.02 -43.50 -3.57
N ASP A 85 -13.26 -42.60 -2.91
CA ASP A 85 -11.80 -42.68 -2.79
C ASP A 85 -11.32 -43.66 -1.71
N ILE A 86 -12.20 -44.11 -0.79
CA ILE A 86 -11.79 -44.98 0.30
C ILE A 86 -11.26 -46.33 -0.21
N TYR A 87 -11.89 -46.86 -1.27
CA TYR A 87 -11.49 -48.17 -1.83
C TYR A 87 -10.18 -48.11 -2.62
N SER A 88 -9.74 -46.93 -3.07
CA SER A 88 -8.48 -46.73 -3.75
C SER A 88 -7.33 -46.32 -2.80
N ASP A 89 -7.62 -46.02 -1.53
CA ASP A 89 -6.61 -45.67 -0.52
C ASP A 89 -5.74 -46.90 -0.17
N PRO A 90 -4.44 -46.88 -0.47
CA PRO A 90 -3.54 -48.00 -0.17
C PRO A 90 -3.46 -48.31 1.33
N SER A 91 -3.64 -47.35 2.20
CA SER A 91 -3.59 -47.55 3.66
C SER A 91 -4.83 -48.29 4.12
N TYR A 92 -5.99 -48.00 3.56
CA TYR A 92 -7.22 -48.71 3.83
C TYR A 92 -7.12 -50.17 3.35
N GLN A 93 -6.69 -50.38 2.09
CA GLN A 93 -6.51 -51.72 1.52
C GLN A 93 -5.56 -52.57 2.36
N PHE A 94 -4.42 -52.01 2.78
CA PHE A 94 -3.45 -52.69 3.64
C PHE A 94 -4.08 -53.10 4.98
N ARG A 95 -4.76 -52.18 5.67
CA ARG A 95 -5.41 -52.49 6.96
C ARG A 95 -6.50 -53.53 6.81
N LEU A 96 -7.32 -53.42 5.76
CA LEU A 96 -8.40 -54.38 5.47
C LEU A 96 -7.83 -55.76 5.26
N GLN A 97 -6.78 -55.89 4.44
CA GLN A 97 -6.12 -57.18 4.17
C GLN A 97 -5.50 -57.75 5.43
N GLN A 98 -4.74 -57.00 6.21
CA GLN A 98 -4.13 -57.45 7.45
C GLN A 98 -5.17 -57.97 8.46
N GLY A 99 -6.26 -57.28 8.62
CA GLY A 99 -7.32 -57.71 9.51
C GLY A 99 -8.07 -58.97 9.01
N GLN A 100 -8.29 -59.06 7.72
CA GLN A 100 -8.86 -60.27 7.13
C GLN A 100 -7.93 -61.49 7.30
N ASP A 101 -6.64 -61.30 7.06
CA ASP A 101 -5.62 -62.35 7.24
C ASP A 101 -5.54 -62.81 8.70
N ALA A 102 -5.63 -61.89 9.66
CA ALA A 102 -5.64 -62.19 11.07
C ALA A 102 -6.89 -63.05 11.47
N ILE A 103 -8.05 -62.69 10.99
CA ILE A 103 -9.31 -63.46 11.24
C ILE A 103 -9.22 -64.84 10.63
N GLN A 104 -8.75 -64.97 9.39
CA GLN A 104 -8.62 -66.25 8.69
C GLN A 104 -7.57 -67.16 9.38
N SER A 105 -6.42 -66.60 9.77
CA SER A 105 -5.39 -67.34 10.48
C SER A 105 -5.85 -67.88 11.83
N SER A 106 -6.61 -67.04 12.58
CA SER A 106 -7.20 -67.46 13.85
C SER A 106 -8.26 -68.55 13.64
N ALA A 107 -9.10 -68.41 12.63
CA ALA A 107 -10.12 -69.39 12.29
C ALA A 107 -9.51 -70.72 11.81
N ALA A 108 -8.41 -70.68 11.06
CA ALA A 108 -7.68 -71.86 10.61
C ALA A 108 -7.09 -72.64 11.78
N ALA A 109 -6.47 -71.93 12.75
CA ALA A 109 -5.91 -72.54 13.98
C ALA A 109 -6.98 -73.23 14.81
N GLN A 110 -8.21 -72.81 14.77
CA GLN A 110 -9.37 -73.37 15.47
C GLN A 110 -10.15 -74.43 14.65
N GLY A 111 -9.71 -74.73 13.43
CA GLY A 111 -10.37 -75.68 12.55
C GLY A 111 -11.71 -75.16 11.95
N GLY A 112 -12.00 -73.87 12.08
CA GLY A 112 -13.26 -73.24 11.70
C GLY A 112 -13.18 -72.34 10.47
N LEU A 113 -12.21 -72.52 9.56
CA LEU A 113 -11.96 -71.64 8.41
C LEU A 113 -13.18 -71.45 7.50
N LEU A 114 -13.98 -72.50 7.30
CA LEU A 114 -15.21 -72.47 6.51
C LEU A 114 -16.50 -72.36 7.35
N SER A 115 -16.38 -71.93 8.59
CA SER A 115 -17.54 -71.76 9.47
C SER A 115 -18.35 -70.51 9.14
N GLY A 116 -19.66 -70.58 9.37
CA GLY A 116 -20.51 -69.40 9.25
C GLY A 116 -20.12 -68.27 10.23
N ALA A 117 -19.48 -68.59 11.34
CA ALA A 117 -18.97 -67.64 12.31
C ALA A 117 -17.78 -66.82 11.73
N THR A 118 -16.84 -67.51 11.04
CA THR A 118 -15.72 -66.87 10.38
C THR A 118 -16.20 -65.95 9.24
N LEU A 119 -17.15 -66.38 8.41
CA LEU A 119 -17.74 -65.54 7.35
C LEU A 119 -18.40 -64.30 7.93
N LYS A 120 -19.16 -64.44 9.01
CA LYS A 120 -19.78 -63.30 9.70
C LYS A 120 -18.75 -62.36 10.30
N ALA A 121 -17.66 -62.88 10.88
CA ALA A 121 -16.58 -62.06 11.41
C ALA A 121 -15.87 -61.23 10.32
N LEU A 122 -15.58 -61.84 9.15
CA LEU A 122 -15.00 -61.14 7.99
C LEU A 122 -15.95 -60.08 7.44
N GLN A 123 -17.25 -60.36 7.33
CA GLN A 123 -18.24 -59.38 6.87
C GLN A 123 -18.35 -58.21 7.86
N ASN A 124 -18.46 -58.47 9.15
CA ASN A 124 -18.52 -57.42 10.18
C ASN A 124 -17.27 -56.55 10.16
N TYR A 125 -16.07 -57.17 10.12
CA TYR A 125 -14.81 -56.44 10.04
C TYR A 125 -14.74 -55.57 8.79
N GLY A 126 -15.16 -56.09 7.64
CA GLY A 126 -15.17 -55.30 6.39
C GLY A 126 -16.10 -54.10 6.49
N GLN A 127 -17.32 -54.26 7.04
CA GLN A 127 -18.28 -53.17 7.23
C GLN A 127 -17.78 -52.13 8.24
N GLU A 128 -17.24 -52.58 9.38
CA GLU A 128 -16.71 -51.69 10.42
C GLU A 128 -15.50 -50.91 9.92
N SER A 129 -14.55 -51.60 9.27
CA SER A 129 -13.38 -50.98 8.66
C SER A 129 -13.74 -49.95 7.60
N ALA A 130 -14.72 -50.24 6.73
CA ALA A 130 -15.21 -49.32 5.72
C ALA A 130 -15.90 -48.11 6.35
N SER A 131 -16.74 -48.30 7.38
CA SER A 131 -17.41 -47.20 8.09
C SER A 131 -16.41 -46.26 8.79
N GLN A 132 -15.40 -46.85 9.43
CA GLN A 132 -14.36 -46.09 10.10
C GLN A 132 -13.50 -45.28 9.10
N GLU A 133 -13.12 -45.93 7.99
CA GLU A 133 -12.35 -45.23 6.95
C GLU A 133 -13.17 -44.15 6.25
N TYR A 134 -14.46 -44.37 6.00
CA TYR A 134 -15.33 -43.31 5.49
C TYR A 134 -15.32 -42.09 6.42
N SER A 135 -15.48 -42.31 7.72
CA SER A 135 -15.43 -41.18 8.69
C SER A 135 -14.09 -40.48 8.71
N ASN A 136 -12.99 -41.22 8.64
CA ASN A 136 -11.65 -40.67 8.58
C ASN A 136 -11.43 -39.86 7.30
N ALA A 137 -11.83 -40.41 6.15
CA ALA A 137 -11.69 -39.74 4.86
C ALA A 137 -12.58 -38.49 4.76
N TYR A 138 -13.82 -38.56 5.28
CA TYR A 138 -14.71 -37.40 5.42
C TYR A 138 -14.07 -36.26 6.26
N ASN A 139 -13.50 -36.62 7.39
CA ASN A 139 -12.83 -35.64 8.25
C ASN A 139 -11.60 -35.03 7.56
N ARG A 140 -10.80 -35.84 6.84
CA ARG A 140 -9.68 -35.34 6.03
C ARG A 140 -10.14 -34.38 4.95
N PHE A 141 -11.20 -34.74 4.23
CA PHE A 141 -11.79 -33.91 3.19
C PHE A 141 -12.24 -32.54 3.73
N ASN A 142 -13.00 -32.54 4.82
CA ASN A 142 -13.45 -31.29 5.45
C ASN A 142 -12.28 -30.45 5.98
N ALA A 143 -11.28 -31.08 6.56
CA ALA A 143 -10.08 -30.40 7.02
C ALA A 143 -9.31 -29.77 5.84
N ASP A 144 -9.21 -30.48 4.71
CA ASP A 144 -8.53 -29.94 3.51
C ASP A 144 -9.31 -28.76 2.91
N GLN A 145 -10.65 -28.88 2.79
CA GLN A 145 -11.49 -27.75 2.36
C GLN A 145 -11.28 -26.52 3.27
N THR A 146 -11.35 -26.72 4.59
CA THR A 146 -11.18 -25.65 5.57
C THR A 146 -9.79 -25.03 5.47
N ASN A 147 -8.74 -25.86 5.37
CA ASN A 147 -7.37 -25.38 5.25
C ASN A 147 -7.13 -24.60 3.96
N ARG A 148 -7.69 -25.06 2.85
CA ARG A 148 -7.61 -24.33 1.56
C ARG A 148 -8.34 -23.01 1.63
N TYR A 149 -9.55 -22.99 2.16
CA TYR A 149 -10.34 -21.78 2.36
C TYR A 149 -9.57 -20.76 3.22
N ASN A 150 -9.07 -21.20 4.37
CA ASN A 150 -8.35 -20.32 5.29
C ASN A 150 -7.07 -19.74 4.66
N ARG A 151 -6.31 -20.54 3.91
CA ARG A 151 -5.11 -20.05 3.19
C ARG A 151 -5.47 -18.99 2.15
N LEU A 152 -6.48 -19.24 1.32
CA LEU A 152 -6.92 -18.27 0.31
C LEU A 152 -7.48 -17.01 0.97
N SER A 153 -8.32 -17.14 2.00
CA SER A 153 -8.89 -16.03 2.74
C SER A 153 -7.82 -15.16 3.41
N ASN A 154 -6.78 -15.77 3.98
CA ASN A 154 -5.67 -15.04 4.57
C ASN A 154 -4.89 -14.24 3.51
N LEU A 155 -4.64 -14.82 2.34
CA LEU A 155 -3.97 -14.10 1.25
C LEU A 155 -4.82 -12.96 0.70
N VAL A 156 -6.15 -13.13 0.61
CA VAL A 156 -7.08 -12.03 0.27
C VAL A 156 -6.97 -10.91 1.29
N GLY A 157 -6.93 -11.24 2.60
CA GLY A 157 -6.76 -10.26 3.67
C GLY A 157 -5.43 -9.50 3.57
N ILE A 158 -4.34 -10.18 3.24
CA ILE A 158 -3.03 -9.56 2.99
C ILE A 158 -3.12 -8.57 1.82
N GLY A 159 -3.73 -8.98 0.70
CA GLY A 159 -3.90 -8.11 -0.47
C GLY A 159 -4.78 -6.89 -0.18
N GLN A 160 -5.87 -7.07 0.57
CA GLN A 160 -6.74 -5.97 0.99
C GLN A 160 -5.98 -4.97 1.87
N ASN A 161 -5.18 -5.45 2.82
CA ASN A 161 -4.34 -4.60 3.67
C ASN A 161 -3.29 -3.84 2.85
N ALA A 162 -2.65 -4.50 1.89
CA ALA A 162 -1.70 -3.86 0.98
C ALA A 162 -2.38 -2.76 0.14
N ALA A 163 -3.56 -3.02 -0.41
CA ALA A 163 -4.34 -2.03 -1.16
C ALA A 163 -4.74 -0.83 -0.29
N ALA A 164 -5.16 -1.06 0.96
CA ALA A 164 -5.50 0.00 1.91
C ALA A 164 -4.27 0.86 2.27
N GLN A 165 -3.11 0.25 2.46
CA GLN A 165 -1.86 0.97 2.72
C GLN A 165 -1.45 1.84 1.54
N VAL A 166 -1.53 1.34 0.31
CA VAL A 166 -1.29 2.12 -0.91
C VAL A 166 -2.27 3.30 -1.00
N GLY A 167 -3.55 3.07 -0.73
CA GLY A 167 -4.57 4.13 -0.72
C GLY A 167 -4.27 5.23 0.30
N ASN A 168 -3.93 4.83 1.53
CA ASN A 168 -3.58 5.77 2.60
C ASN A 168 -2.28 6.54 2.29
N ALA A 169 -1.24 5.86 1.79
CA ALA A 169 -0.01 6.52 1.36
C ALA A 169 -0.27 7.52 0.24
N GLY A 170 -1.12 7.17 -0.73
CA GLY A 170 -1.53 8.07 -1.81
C GLY A 170 -2.24 9.33 -1.31
N ALA A 171 -3.18 9.19 -0.37
CA ALA A 171 -3.88 10.32 0.22
C ALA A 171 -2.93 11.25 1.00
N GLN A 172 -2.02 10.68 1.79
CA GLN A 172 -1.01 11.46 2.52
C GLN A 172 -0.05 12.17 1.57
N THR A 173 0.42 11.50 0.53
CA THR A 173 1.28 12.11 -0.51
C THR A 173 0.57 13.25 -1.21
N ALA A 174 -0.68 13.07 -1.63
CA ALA A 174 -1.47 14.12 -2.27
C ALA A 174 -1.60 15.37 -1.38
N GLN A 175 -1.85 15.16 -0.08
CA GLN A 175 -1.96 16.25 0.88
C GLN A 175 -0.62 16.95 1.13
N ALA A 176 0.48 16.20 1.24
CA ALA A 176 1.82 16.76 1.39
C ALA A 176 2.24 17.59 0.15
N VAL A 177 1.98 17.06 -1.04
CA VAL A 177 2.24 17.76 -2.32
C VAL A 177 1.41 19.03 -2.42
N ALA A 178 0.12 19.00 -2.07
CA ALA A 178 -0.75 20.19 -2.06
C ALA A 178 -0.21 21.25 -1.09
N ASN A 179 0.20 20.86 0.11
CA ASN A 179 0.78 21.78 1.09
C ASN A 179 2.11 22.40 0.59
N ASN A 180 2.98 21.59 -0.01
CA ASN A 180 4.24 22.07 -0.58
C ASN A 180 3.98 23.05 -1.74
N THR A 181 3.04 22.74 -2.62
CA THR A 181 2.65 23.61 -3.74
C THR A 181 2.11 24.95 -3.24
N MET A 182 1.24 24.93 -2.22
CA MET A 182 0.74 26.17 -1.61
C MET A 182 1.86 26.95 -0.92
N ALA A 183 2.78 26.29 -0.23
CA ALA A 183 3.94 26.95 0.40
C ALA A 183 4.84 27.61 -0.66
N GLY A 184 5.11 26.91 -1.77
CA GLY A 184 5.86 27.45 -2.90
C GLY A 184 5.18 28.68 -3.53
N ALA A 185 3.88 28.59 -3.81
CA ALA A 185 3.09 29.69 -4.35
C ALA A 185 3.07 30.92 -3.42
N ASN A 186 2.85 30.69 -2.11
CA ASN A 186 2.87 31.76 -1.11
C ASN A 186 4.25 32.43 -1.02
N SER A 187 5.33 31.67 -1.15
CA SER A 187 6.69 32.20 -1.14
C SER A 187 6.96 33.11 -2.35
N ILE A 188 6.51 32.70 -3.53
CA ILE A 188 6.59 33.52 -4.76
C ILE A 188 5.79 34.81 -4.57
N ALA A 189 4.54 34.72 -4.10
CA ALA A 189 3.66 35.86 -3.88
C ALA A 189 4.27 36.81 -2.87
N ALA A 190 4.81 36.33 -1.74
CA ALA A 190 5.48 37.15 -0.73
C ALA A 190 6.72 37.83 -1.30
N GLY A 191 7.54 37.12 -2.11
CA GLY A 191 8.69 37.68 -2.79
C GLY A 191 8.33 38.81 -3.78
N GLN A 192 7.22 38.65 -4.51
CA GLN A 192 6.71 39.70 -5.42
C GLN A 192 6.22 40.92 -4.67
N VAL A 193 5.44 40.72 -3.58
CA VAL A 193 4.97 41.84 -2.73
C VAL A 193 6.14 42.56 -2.08
N ALA A 194 7.14 41.85 -1.54
CA ALA A 194 8.33 42.46 -0.97
C ALA A 194 9.12 43.26 -2.02
N SER A 195 9.26 42.74 -3.24
CA SER A 195 9.90 43.42 -4.35
C SER A 195 9.13 44.67 -4.77
N ALA A 196 7.80 44.60 -4.84
CA ALA A 196 6.94 45.74 -5.16
C ALA A 196 7.02 46.84 -4.08
N ASN A 197 6.97 46.46 -2.80
CA ASN A 197 7.12 47.40 -1.68
C ASN A 197 8.46 48.06 -1.66
N ASN A 198 9.56 47.34 -1.89
CA ASN A 198 10.90 47.91 -1.98
C ASN A 198 11.00 48.94 -3.13
N TRP A 199 10.36 48.63 -4.28
CA TRP A 199 10.31 49.54 -5.43
C TRP A 199 9.47 50.81 -5.13
N ALA A 200 8.29 50.64 -4.51
CA ALA A 200 7.43 51.74 -4.09
C ALA A 200 8.15 52.69 -3.07
N ASN A 201 8.82 52.11 -2.07
CA ASN A 201 9.61 52.89 -1.09
C ASN A 201 10.76 53.66 -1.75
N THR A 202 11.41 53.06 -2.74
CA THR A 202 12.46 53.73 -3.51
C THR A 202 11.90 54.94 -4.28
N THR A 203 10.77 54.75 -4.96
CA THR A 203 10.10 55.80 -5.74
C THR A 203 9.64 56.95 -4.83
N ASN A 204 9.07 56.64 -3.66
CA ASN A 204 8.68 57.63 -2.65
C ASN A 204 9.88 58.41 -2.10
N ASN A 205 10.99 57.74 -1.80
CA ASN A 205 12.22 58.39 -1.34
C ASN A 205 12.83 59.33 -2.41
N LEU A 206 12.85 58.88 -3.67
CA LEU A 206 13.29 59.72 -4.78
C LEU A 206 12.39 60.95 -4.97
N GLY A 207 11.07 60.76 -4.85
CA GLY A 207 10.09 61.83 -4.90
C GLY A 207 10.28 62.88 -3.79
N SER A 208 10.49 62.41 -2.54
CA SER A 208 10.74 63.32 -1.41
C SER A 208 12.06 64.07 -1.52
N MET A 209 13.10 63.44 -2.06
CA MET A 209 14.38 64.08 -2.34
C MET A 209 14.28 65.15 -3.44
N ALA A 210 13.51 64.85 -4.51
CA ALA A 210 13.24 65.80 -5.57
C ALA A 210 12.49 67.04 -5.06
N THR A 211 11.48 66.81 -4.19
CA THR A 211 10.71 67.89 -3.56
C THR A 211 11.58 68.74 -2.64
N SER A 212 12.41 68.10 -1.83
CA SER A 212 13.38 68.79 -0.94
C SER A 212 14.40 69.65 -1.75
N TYR A 213 14.89 69.12 -2.86
CA TYR A 213 15.77 69.86 -3.76
C TYR A 213 15.05 71.01 -4.39
N ALA A 214 13.80 70.87 -4.86
CA ALA A 214 13.03 71.98 -5.40
C ALA A 214 12.75 73.08 -4.39
N MET A 215 12.45 72.71 -3.13
CA MET A 215 12.26 73.65 -2.03
C MET A 215 13.56 74.40 -1.71
N MET A 216 14.74 73.79 -1.63
CA MET A 216 16.02 74.42 -1.40
C MET A 216 16.41 75.34 -2.52
N LYS A 217 16.15 75.03 -3.75
CA LYS A 217 16.35 75.86 -4.90
C LYS A 217 15.45 77.13 -4.86
N ASN A 218 14.18 76.95 -4.47
CA ASN A 218 13.20 78.05 -4.41
C ASN A 218 13.48 78.99 -3.21
N SER A 219 14.10 78.48 -2.14
CA SER A 219 14.48 79.26 -0.95
C SER A 219 15.86 79.97 -1.06
N GLY A 220 16.57 79.82 -2.17
CA GLY A 220 17.85 80.46 -2.41
C GLY A 220 19.02 79.87 -1.60
N VAL A 221 18.84 78.64 -1.07
CA VAL A 221 19.89 77.93 -0.30
C VAL A 221 20.91 77.26 -1.23
N ILE A 222 20.51 76.98 -2.47
CA ILE A 222 21.35 76.41 -3.54
C ILE A 222 21.04 77.04 -4.86
#